data_1a7aca8c585b823722643d418bb87c75
#
_entry.id   1a7aca8c585b823722643d418bb87c75
#
_cell.length_a   1.000
_cell.length_b   1.000
_cell.length_c   1.000
_cell.angle_alpha   90.00
_cell.angle_beta   90.00
_cell.angle_gamma   90.00
#
_symmetry.space_group_name_H-M   'P 1'
#
loop_
_entity.id
_entity.type
_entity.pdbx_description
1 polymer ?
#
loop_
_entity_poly.entity_id
_entity_poly.type
_entity_poly.pdbx_seq_one_letter_code
_entity_poly.pdbx_strand_id
1 'polypeptide(L)'
;MKSNRNLHQTPQPTQNNLPYTQRRLKTKPTLMLLLLLLIGNLFWFVLWLLPSDEKTSEKEDGGGEKIAAVEGDPITRQQWLAEMENRYGKETLQSLVNEAVMEKAAKKYKLEVKEEEIDLEIALLRSAQDSNDTTLHSLSPEQLRQKMRAQLILDKVLTNDIVVEEDEAKKYYEDNKSIYNIPTTHRTSMIIVNSKEDAERVEKELKDGSDFAVLAREHSLDTASASLGGDIGFISSSQSAVDSAILPVVEKLKEKETSKPFVLSDGRYAIVKVTENMEGQSFSFDEVEGHVKRQLALEQLPPSITPEAFWAEFDATWVYGESKN
;
A
#
# COMPACT_ATOMS: atom_id res chain seq x y z
N MET A 1 -100.97 -12.74 -15.91
CA MET A 1 -101.60 -11.80 -16.87
C MET A 1 -100.58 -11.39 -17.89
N LYS A 2 -100.87 -11.78 -19.12
CA LYS A 2 -100.51 -11.21 -20.45
C LYS A 2 -99.02 -10.70 -20.59
N SER A 3 -98.22 -11.36 -21.41
CA SER A 3 -98.15 -11.31 -22.90
C SER A 3 -97.44 -10.07 -23.40
N ASN A 4 -96.26 -10.13 -24.04
CA ASN A 4 -96.19 -10.24 -25.49
C ASN A 4 -94.67 -10.31 -25.94
N ARG A 5 -94.50 -11.18 -26.90
CA ARG A 5 -93.37 -11.29 -27.84
C ARG A 5 -93.17 -9.97 -28.58
N ASN A 6 -91.93 -9.75 -29.00
CA ASN A 6 -91.69 -9.49 -30.42
C ASN A 6 -90.20 -9.78 -30.78
N LEU A 7 -90.01 -10.59 -31.78
CA LEU A 7 -88.89 -10.84 -32.60
C LEU A 7 -88.52 -9.59 -33.42
N HIS A 8 -87.24 -9.29 -33.53
CA HIS A 8 -86.70 -8.65 -34.74
C HIS A 8 -85.22 -9.08 -34.99
N GLN A 9 -85.10 -9.88 -35.96
CA GLN A 9 -84.23 -10.00 -37.13
C GLN A 9 -82.88 -9.22 -37.06
N THR A 10 -81.82 -10.01 -37.16
CA THR A 10 -80.47 -9.59 -37.55
C THR A 10 -80.44 -9.11 -39.03
N PRO A 11 -79.58 -8.10 -39.32
CA PRO A 11 -79.06 -7.95 -40.66
C PRO A 11 -77.59 -8.40 -40.70
N GLN A 12 -77.26 -9.23 -41.69
CA GLN A 12 -75.93 -9.60 -42.06
C GLN A 12 -75.19 -8.40 -42.63
N PRO A 13 -73.83 -8.28 -42.34
CA PRO A 13 -73.03 -7.31 -43.07
C PRO A 13 -72.61 -7.87 -44.44
N THR A 14 -72.94 -7.08 -45.44
CA THR A 14 -72.50 -7.25 -46.81
C THR A 14 -71.00 -7.25 -46.96
N GLN A 15 -70.49 -8.29 -47.66
CA GLN A 15 -69.11 -8.34 -48.13
C GLN A 15 -68.91 -7.25 -49.19
N ASN A 16 -68.14 -6.23 -48.84
CA ASN A 16 -67.60 -5.30 -49.84
C ASN A 16 -66.27 -5.91 -50.38
N ASN A 17 -66.43 -6.53 -51.54
CA ASN A 17 -65.28 -6.89 -52.38
C ASN A 17 -64.65 -5.62 -52.97
N LEU A 18 -63.55 -5.14 -52.40
CA LEU A 18 -62.78 -4.11 -53.05
C LEU A 18 -61.84 -4.77 -54.06
N PRO A 19 -61.69 -4.31 -55.27
CA PRO A 19 -60.86 -4.86 -56.30
C PRO A 19 -59.40 -4.61 -55.96
N TYR A 20 -58.55 -5.66 -55.88
CA TYR A 20 -57.11 -5.57 -55.83
C TYR A 20 -56.66 -4.85 -57.12
N THR A 21 -56.34 -3.58 -57.04
CA THR A 21 -55.57 -2.90 -58.09
C THR A 21 -54.21 -3.49 -58.14
N GLN A 22 -53.91 -4.25 -59.19
CA GLN A 22 -52.54 -4.72 -59.53
C GLN A 22 -51.74 -3.46 -59.86
N ARG A 23 -51.01 -2.95 -58.81
CA ARG A 23 -49.92 -1.96 -58.99
C ARG A 23 -48.78 -2.70 -59.70
N ARG A 24 -48.68 -2.54 -61.01
CA ARG A 24 -47.49 -2.94 -61.77
C ARG A 24 -46.34 -2.14 -61.21
N LEU A 25 -45.45 -2.80 -60.45
CA LEU A 25 -44.19 -2.25 -60.03
C LEU A 25 -43.40 -1.83 -61.26
N LYS A 26 -42.97 -0.58 -61.32
CA LYS A 26 -42.10 -0.09 -62.40
C LYS A 26 -40.82 -0.89 -62.38
N THR A 27 -40.56 -1.68 -63.43
CA THR A 27 -39.47 -2.65 -63.52
C THR A 27 -38.04 -2.03 -63.28
N LYS A 28 -37.87 -0.78 -63.68
CA LYS A 28 -36.57 -0.09 -63.52
C LYS A 28 -36.19 0.18 -62.05
N PRO A 29 -37.04 0.75 -61.16
CA PRO A 29 -36.66 0.98 -59.74
C PRO A 29 -36.55 -0.34 -58.94
N THR A 30 -37.35 -1.37 -59.26
CA THR A 30 -37.24 -2.69 -58.61
C THR A 30 -35.95 -3.44 -58.97
N LEU A 31 -35.53 -3.33 -60.25
CA LEU A 31 -34.27 -3.90 -60.70
C LEU A 31 -33.07 -3.19 -60.05
N MET A 32 -33.14 -1.88 -59.88
CA MET A 32 -32.15 -1.08 -59.20
C MET A 32 -32.03 -1.46 -57.70
N LEU A 33 -33.15 -1.67 -57.01
CA LEU A 33 -33.21 -2.09 -55.63
C LEU A 33 -32.63 -3.50 -55.44
N LEU A 34 -32.95 -4.45 -56.34
CA LEU A 34 -32.38 -5.79 -56.35
C LEU A 34 -30.89 -5.78 -56.60
N LEU A 35 -30.39 -4.91 -57.52
CA LEU A 35 -28.99 -4.73 -57.76
C LEU A 35 -28.23 -4.21 -56.54
N LEU A 36 -28.82 -3.21 -55.82
CA LEU A 36 -28.24 -2.70 -54.58
C LEU A 36 -28.20 -3.76 -53.47
N LEU A 37 -29.26 -4.57 -53.33
CA LEU A 37 -29.29 -5.69 -52.39
C LEU A 37 -28.25 -6.75 -52.74
N LEU A 38 -28.04 -7.03 -54.02
CA LEU A 38 -27.07 -8.01 -54.50
C LEU A 38 -25.64 -7.51 -54.29
N ILE A 39 -25.38 -6.22 -54.54
CA ILE A 39 -24.10 -5.58 -54.24
C ILE A 39 -23.86 -5.53 -52.70
N GLY A 40 -24.84 -5.25 -51.90
CA GLY A 40 -24.76 -5.29 -50.44
C GLY A 40 -24.44 -6.70 -49.93
N ASN A 41 -25.12 -7.73 -50.43
CA ASN A 41 -24.84 -9.11 -50.09
C ASN A 41 -23.45 -9.56 -50.57
N LEU A 42 -23.02 -9.13 -51.75
CA LEU A 42 -21.68 -9.45 -52.27
C LEU A 42 -20.62 -8.74 -51.46
N PHE A 43 -20.85 -7.50 -51.01
CA PHE A 43 -19.95 -6.76 -50.12
C PHE A 43 -19.79 -7.47 -48.78
N TRP A 44 -20.90 -7.91 -48.17
CA TRP A 44 -20.85 -8.70 -46.94
C TRP A 44 -20.19 -10.06 -47.13
N PHE A 45 -20.40 -10.70 -48.29
CA PHE A 45 -19.77 -11.98 -48.64
C PHE A 45 -18.25 -11.82 -48.87
N VAL A 46 -17.84 -10.74 -49.51
CA VAL A 46 -16.41 -10.39 -49.66
C VAL A 46 -15.77 -10.06 -48.31
N LEU A 47 -16.47 -9.31 -47.44
CA LEU A 47 -16.00 -9.09 -46.06
C LEU A 47 -15.90 -10.38 -45.26
N TRP A 48 -16.76 -11.35 -45.49
CA TRP A 48 -16.69 -12.68 -44.88
C TRP A 48 -15.58 -13.55 -45.45
N LEU A 49 -15.20 -13.36 -46.72
CA LEU A 49 -14.09 -14.05 -47.38
C LEU A 49 -12.71 -13.43 -47.20
N LEU A 50 -12.66 -12.16 -46.79
CA LEU A 50 -11.40 -11.55 -46.35
C LEU A 50 -10.97 -12.28 -45.09
N PRO A 51 -9.74 -12.85 -45.04
CA PRO A 51 -9.22 -13.28 -43.77
C PRO A 51 -9.26 -12.05 -42.86
N SER A 52 -10.14 -12.04 -41.87
CA SER A 52 -9.95 -11.18 -40.72
C SER A 52 -8.55 -11.50 -40.29
N ASP A 53 -7.67 -10.50 -40.34
CA ASP A 53 -6.51 -10.53 -39.45
C ASP A 53 -7.12 -10.74 -38.06
N GLU A 54 -7.21 -12.01 -37.68
CA GLU A 54 -7.26 -12.37 -36.30
C GLU A 54 -5.95 -11.82 -35.71
N LYS A 55 -5.97 -10.52 -35.36
CA LYS A 55 -5.42 -10.20 -34.07
C LYS A 55 -6.07 -11.23 -33.17
N THR A 56 -5.29 -12.24 -32.83
CA THR A 56 -5.64 -13.21 -31.82
C THR A 56 -6.33 -12.44 -30.70
N SER A 57 -7.68 -12.36 -30.81
CA SER A 57 -8.46 -12.26 -29.60
C SER A 57 -8.10 -13.57 -28.91
N GLU A 58 -7.13 -13.47 -27.99
CA GLU A 58 -7.04 -14.45 -26.94
C GLU A 58 -8.48 -14.75 -26.58
N LYS A 59 -8.92 -15.96 -26.87
CA LYS A 59 -10.12 -16.49 -26.25
C LYS A 59 -9.99 -16.06 -24.81
N GLU A 60 -10.95 -15.28 -24.33
CA GLU A 60 -11.31 -15.24 -22.94
C GLU A 60 -11.75 -16.66 -22.55
N ASP A 61 -10.76 -17.54 -22.54
CA ASP A 61 -10.80 -18.73 -21.72
C ASP A 61 -10.73 -18.17 -20.32
N GLY A 62 -11.71 -18.41 -19.46
CA GLY A 62 -11.95 -17.81 -18.13
C GLY A 62 -10.75 -17.60 -17.19
N GLY A 63 -9.60 -17.33 -17.73
CA GLY A 63 -8.32 -17.06 -17.09
C GLY A 63 -7.97 -15.57 -17.21
N GLY A 64 -8.01 -14.85 -16.08
CA GLY A 64 -7.69 -13.43 -16.01
C GLY A 64 -6.35 -13.07 -16.65
N GLU A 65 -6.08 -11.75 -16.73
CA GLU A 65 -4.84 -11.18 -17.29
C GLU A 65 -3.59 -12.00 -16.93
N LYS A 66 -2.83 -12.40 -17.94
CA LYS A 66 -1.60 -13.15 -17.77
C LYS A 66 -0.50 -12.21 -17.27
N ILE A 67 0.04 -12.47 -16.08
CA ILE A 67 1.08 -11.66 -15.46
C ILE A 67 2.46 -12.31 -15.48
N ALA A 68 2.53 -13.65 -15.63
CA ALA A 68 3.77 -14.40 -15.79
C ALA A 68 3.52 -15.69 -16.58
N ALA A 69 4.59 -16.36 -17.03
CA ALA A 69 4.51 -17.70 -17.61
C ALA A 69 5.80 -18.48 -17.36
N VAL A 70 5.66 -19.80 -17.21
CA VAL A 70 6.77 -20.75 -17.12
C VAL A 70 6.58 -21.79 -18.22
N GLU A 71 7.55 -21.93 -19.11
CA GLU A 71 7.51 -22.84 -20.27
C GLU A 71 6.23 -22.74 -21.14
N GLY A 72 5.59 -21.53 -21.11
CA GLY A 72 4.34 -21.27 -21.85
C GLY A 72 3.08 -21.35 -20.98
N ASP A 73 3.12 -22.00 -19.85
CA ASP A 73 1.99 -22.08 -18.91
C ASP A 73 1.78 -20.75 -18.21
N PRO A 74 0.59 -20.11 -18.34
CA PRO A 74 0.34 -18.80 -17.79
C PRO A 74 0.07 -18.82 -16.29
N ILE A 75 0.61 -17.84 -15.56
CA ILE A 75 0.16 -17.46 -14.23
C ILE A 75 -0.72 -16.23 -14.40
N THR A 76 -1.98 -16.34 -13.97
CA THR A 76 -2.95 -15.27 -14.14
C THR A 76 -2.98 -14.32 -12.95
N ARG A 77 -3.43 -13.07 -13.19
CA ARG A 77 -3.65 -12.09 -12.11
C ARG A 77 -4.61 -12.64 -11.05
N GLN A 78 -5.63 -13.39 -11.45
CA GLN A 78 -6.60 -13.97 -10.52
C GLN A 78 -5.94 -15.00 -9.58
N GLN A 79 -5.09 -15.89 -10.11
CA GLN A 79 -4.34 -16.84 -9.29
C GLN A 79 -3.42 -16.13 -8.30
N TRP A 80 -2.71 -15.10 -8.78
CA TRP A 80 -1.83 -14.29 -7.93
C TRP A 80 -2.60 -13.55 -6.84
N LEU A 81 -3.73 -12.90 -7.18
CA LEU A 81 -4.57 -12.21 -6.20
C LEU A 81 -5.18 -13.16 -5.16
N ALA A 82 -5.64 -14.35 -5.60
CA ALA A 82 -6.15 -15.36 -4.68
C ALA A 82 -5.07 -15.82 -3.67
N GLU A 83 -3.82 -16.01 -4.14
CA GLU A 83 -2.71 -16.36 -3.26
C GLU A 83 -2.36 -15.22 -2.29
N MET A 84 -2.40 -13.96 -2.75
CA MET A 84 -2.20 -12.78 -1.90
C MET A 84 -3.31 -12.64 -0.87
N GLU A 85 -4.56 -12.84 -1.26
CA GLU A 85 -5.72 -12.82 -0.37
C GLU A 85 -5.62 -13.92 0.70
N ASN A 86 -5.24 -15.14 0.31
CA ASN A 86 -5.05 -16.25 1.24
C ASN A 86 -3.97 -15.96 2.30
N ARG A 87 -2.87 -15.29 1.90
CA ARG A 87 -1.74 -15.02 2.81
C ARG A 87 -1.94 -13.78 3.66
N TYR A 88 -2.46 -12.71 3.05
CA TYR A 88 -2.44 -11.37 3.64
C TYR A 88 -3.83 -10.70 3.67
N GLY A 89 -4.83 -11.29 3.00
CA GLY A 89 -6.11 -10.63 2.74
C GLY A 89 -6.84 -10.23 4.02
N LYS A 90 -6.85 -11.11 5.03
CA LYS A 90 -7.53 -10.83 6.30
C LYS A 90 -6.93 -9.62 7.02
N GLU A 91 -5.62 -9.60 7.20
CA GLU A 91 -4.93 -8.53 7.91
C GLU A 91 -4.99 -7.21 7.13
N THR A 92 -4.83 -7.28 5.81
CA THR A 92 -4.92 -6.11 4.95
C THR A 92 -6.33 -5.51 4.97
N LEU A 93 -7.37 -6.34 4.85
CA LEU A 93 -8.74 -5.86 4.90
C LEU A 93 -9.10 -5.31 6.27
N GLN A 94 -8.64 -5.94 7.36
CA GLN A 94 -8.84 -5.43 8.73
C GLN A 94 -8.22 -4.03 8.88
N SER A 95 -7.00 -3.83 8.39
CA SER A 95 -6.34 -2.52 8.42
C SER A 95 -7.15 -1.46 7.66
N LEU A 96 -7.62 -1.78 6.46
CA LEU A 96 -8.44 -0.86 5.65
C LEU A 96 -9.78 -0.52 6.33
N VAL A 97 -10.44 -1.51 6.97
CA VAL A 97 -11.67 -1.26 7.73
C VAL A 97 -11.39 -0.38 8.94
N ASN A 98 -10.32 -0.66 9.68
CA ASN A 98 -9.91 0.14 10.84
C ASN A 98 -9.62 1.60 10.45
N GLU A 99 -8.88 1.83 9.37
CA GLU A 99 -8.62 3.17 8.85
C GLU A 99 -9.93 3.90 8.50
N ALA A 100 -10.84 3.22 7.79
CA ALA A 100 -12.14 3.79 7.41
C ALA A 100 -13.02 4.11 8.63
N VAL A 101 -13.01 3.25 9.66
CA VAL A 101 -13.72 3.47 10.92
C VAL A 101 -13.13 4.67 11.66
N MET A 102 -11.80 4.76 11.77
CA MET A 102 -11.15 5.88 12.44
C MET A 102 -11.40 7.22 11.74
N GLU A 103 -11.40 7.27 10.41
CA GLU A 103 -11.78 8.48 9.65
C GLU A 103 -13.24 8.92 9.93
N LYS A 104 -14.16 7.96 10.10
CA LYS A 104 -15.54 8.26 10.50
C LYS A 104 -15.60 8.73 11.96
N ALA A 105 -14.81 8.13 12.86
CA ALA A 105 -14.70 8.53 14.25
C ALA A 105 -14.17 9.96 14.37
N ALA A 106 -13.11 10.31 13.64
CA ALA A 106 -12.59 11.68 13.62
C ALA A 106 -13.67 12.69 13.26
N LYS A 107 -14.48 12.42 12.24
CA LYS A 107 -15.59 13.30 11.83
C LYS A 107 -16.69 13.37 12.89
N LYS A 108 -17.09 12.25 13.46
CA LYS A 108 -18.15 12.17 14.47
C LYS A 108 -17.77 12.92 15.75
N TYR A 109 -16.55 12.71 16.21
CA TYR A 109 -16.02 13.35 17.43
C TYR A 109 -15.38 14.71 17.19
N LYS A 110 -15.38 15.20 15.93
CA LYS A 110 -14.79 16.49 15.52
C LYS A 110 -13.32 16.62 15.89
N LEU A 111 -12.57 15.54 15.72
CA LEU A 111 -11.14 15.49 15.99
C LEU A 111 -10.36 15.88 14.75
N GLU A 112 -9.34 16.69 14.94
CA GLU A 112 -8.37 17.04 13.90
C GLU A 112 -7.03 16.37 14.23
N VAL A 113 -6.42 15.76 13.22
CA VAL A 113 -5.05 15.26 13.28
C VAL A 113 -4.25 16.08 12.29
N LYS A 114 -3.29 16.84 12.80
CA LYS A 114 -2.40 17.69 12.00
C LYS A 114 -1.24 16.87 11.44
N GLU A 115 -0.69 17.31 10.33
CA GLU A 115 0.46 16.64 9.71
C GLU A 115 1.70 16.68 10.61
N GLU A 116 1.88 17.76 11.38
CA GLU A 116 2.98 17.90 12.33
C GLU A 116 2.89 16.88 13.48
N GLU A 117 1.68 16.49 13.88
CA GLU A 117 1.50 15.40 14.87
C GLU A 117 1.89 14.05 14.30
N ILE A 118 1.55 13.79 13.02
CA ILE A 118 1.95 12.56 12.33
C ILE A 118 3.47 12.50 12.17
N ASP A 119 4.10 13.61 11.79
CA ASP A 119 5.56 13.72 11.63
C ASP A 119 6.28 13.48 12.96
N LEU A 120 5.77 14.05 14.05
CA LEU A 120 6.28 13.82 15.41
C LEU A 120 6.21 12.34 15.80
N GLU A 121 5.04 11.70 15.65
CA GLU A 121 4.88 10.27 15.99
C GLU A 121 5.80 9.38 15.16
N ILE A 122 5.95 9.67 13.86
CA ILE A 122 6.89 8.93 13.00
C ILE A 122 8.33 9.14 13.45
N ALA A 123 8.71 10.36 13.82
CA ALA A 123 10.05 10.65 14.29
C ALA A 123 10.36 9.91 15.61
N LEU A 124 9.45 9.96 16.57
CA LEU A 124 9.56 9.25 17.84
C LEU A 124 9.59 7.72 17.64
N LEU A 125 8.70 7.20 16.79
CA LEU A 125 8.66 5.78 16.47
C LEU A 125 9.98 5.29 15.86
N ARG A 126 10.54 6.02 14.90
CA ARG A 126 11.83 5.70 14.27
C ARG A 126 13.00 5.75 15.25
N SER A 127 12.98 6.70 16.19
CA SER A 127 14.02 6.83 17.20
C SER A 127 14.00 5.71 18.25
N ALA A 128 12.81 5.18 18.55
CA ALA A 128 12.61 4.10 19.52
C ALA A 128 12.90 2.71 18.93
N GLN A 129 12.99 2.60 17.58
CA GLN A 129 13.21 1.31 16.94
C GLN A 129 14.65 0.80 17.13
N ASP A 130 14.74 -0.49 17.42
CA ASP A 130 15.98 -1.23 17.30
C ASP A 130 16.35 -1.39 15.82
N SER A 131 17.62 -1.29 15.47
CA SER A 131 18.15 -1.40 14.11
C SER A 131 17.73 -2.68 13.36
N ASN A 132 17.22 -3.68 14.07
CA ASN A 132 16.80 -4.97 13.53
C ASN A 132 15.29 -5.11 13.27
N ASP A 133 14.48 -4.11 13.63
CA ASP A 133 13.04 -4.18 13.37
C ASP A 133 12.72 -3.82 11.91
N THR A 134 12.46 -4.83 11.10
CA THR A 134 12.13 -4.68 9.67
C THR A 134 10.67 -4.35 9.41
N THR A 135 9.82 -4.31 10.44
CA THR A 135 8.37 -4.18 10.28
C THR A 135 7.98 -2.86 9.63
N LEU A 136 8.61 -1.75 10.05
CA LEU A 136 8.36 -0.44 9.44
C LEU A 136 9.00 -0.27 8.06
N HIS A 137 10.09 -0.99 7.78
CA HIS A 137 10.77 -0.93 6.48
C HIS A 137 9.93 -1.56 5.35
N SER A 138 8.94 -2.39 5.69
CA SER A 138 8.03 -3.01 4.71
C SER A 138 6.91 -2.08 4.25
N LEU A 139 6.65 -0.97 4.98
CA LEU A 139 5.61 -0.01 4.66
C LEU A 139 6.15 1.12 3.77
N SER A 140 5.36 1.52 2.78
CA SER A 140 5.64 2.78 2.08
C SER A 140 5.47 3.98 3.03
N PRO A 141 6.12 5.14 2.76
CA PRO A 141 5.92 6.34 3.57
C PRO A 141 4.45 6.73 3.72
N GLU A 142 3.65 6.57 2.67
CA GLU A 142 2.23 6.87 2.68
C GLU A 142 1.44 5.91 3.60
N GLN A 143 1.71 4.61 3.50
CA GLN A 143 1.09 3.61 4.38
C GLN A 143 1.43 3.85 5.86
N LEU A 144 2.67 4.24 6.15
CA LEU A 144 3.08 4.59 7.50
C LEU A 144 2.33 5.81 8.01
N ARG A 145 2.19 6.87 7.21
CA ARG A 145 1.41 8.07 7.57
C ARG A 145 -0.05 7.75 7.83
N GLN A 146 -0.68 6.96 6.97
CA GLN A 146 -2.08 6.54 7.14
C GLN A 146 -2.27 5.74 8.43
N LYS A 147 -1.37 4.81 8.71
CA LYS A 147 -1.39 4.02 9.95
C LYS A 147 -1.22 4.91 11.19
N MET A 148 -0.26 5.84 11.19
CA MET A 148 -0.06 6.78 12.29
C MET A 148 -1.26 7.71 12.47
N ARG A 149 -1.84 8.18 11.38
CA ARG A 149 -3.07 9.00 11.43
C ARG A 149 -4.22 8.24 12.08
N ALA A 150 -4.47 6.99 11.69
CA ALA A 150 -5.52 6.16 12.28
C ALA A 150 -5.27 5.91 13.77
N GLN A 151 -4.02 5.66 14.17
CA GLN A 151 -3.65 5.51 15.58
C GLN A 151 -3.88 6.78 16.37
N LEU A 152 -3.46 7.93 15.84
CA LEU A 152 -3.69 9.23 16.48
C LEU A 152 -5.18 9.56 16.67
N ILE A 153 -6.02 9.19 15.70
CA ILE A 153 -7.46 9.34 15.84
C ILE A 153 -7.99 8.47 16.97
N LEU A 154 -7.59 7.20 17.02
CA LEU A 154 -7.97 6.29 18.11
C LEU A 154 -7.55 6.85 19.47
N ASP A 155 -6.30 7.26 19.62
CA ASP A 155 -5.76 7.80 20.86
C ASP A 155 -6.54 9.05 21.30
N LYS A 156 -6.84 9.96 20.37
CA LYS A 156 -7.63 11.16 20.63
C LYS A 156 -9.08 10.85 21.01
N VAL A 157 -9.70 9.84 20.40
CA VAL A 157 -11.05 9.37 20.78
C VAL A 157 -11.03 8.85 22.22
N LEU A 158 -10.07 7.99 22.53
CA LEU A 158 -9.96 7.36 23.83
C LEU A 158 -9.64 8.35 24.96
N THR A 159 -8.88 9.40 24.67
CA THR A 159 -8.40 10.36 25.65
C THR A 159 -9.20 11.66 25.69
N ASN A 160 -10.24 11.81 24.87
CA ASN A 160 -10.98 13.05 24.72
C ASN A 160 -11.56 13.60 26.03
N ASP A 161 -11.98 12.73 26.92
CA ASP A 161 -12.61 13.10 28.21
C ASP A 161 -11.63 13.05 29.39
N ILE A 162 -10.33 12.80 29.14
CA ILE A 162 -9.29 12.71 30.17
C ILE A 162 -8.52 14.03 30.22
N VAL A 163 -8.53 14.64 31.37
CA VAL A 163 -7.80 15.90 31.63
C VAL A 163 -6.46 15.59 32.28
N VAL A 164 -5.39 16.02 31.63
CA VAL A 164 -4.02 15.96 32.16
C VAL A 164 -3.54 17.37 32.42
N GLU A 165 -3.13 17.66 33.66
CA GLU A 165 -2.65 18.97 34.05
C GLU A 165 -1.31 19.29 33.36
N GLU A 166 -1.10 20.58 33.06
CA GLU A 166 0.11 21.03 32.36
C GLU A 166 1.38 20.74 33.14
N ASP A 167 1.33 20.96 34.49
CA ASP A 167 2.48 20.69 35.37
C ASP A 167 2.90 19.23 35.38
N GLU A 168 1.93 18.30 35.31
CA GLU A 168 2.17 16.86 35.18
C GLU A 168 2.83 16.55 33.85
N ALA A 169 2.31 17.11 32.76
CA ALA A 169 2.89 16.94 31.41
C ALA A 169 4.31 17.50 31.32
N LYS A 170 4.57 18.69 31.90
CA LYS A 170 5.93 19.27 31.96
C LYS A 170 6.89 18.40 32.74
N LYS A 171 6.47 17.89 33.88
CA LYS A 171 7.29 16.99 34.69
C LYS A 171 7.63 15.70 33.88
N TYR A 172 6.65 15.09 33.24
CA TYR A 172 6.87 13.91 32.39
C TYR A 172 7.88 14.20 31.26
N TYR A 173 7.74 15.35 30.58
CA TYR A 173 8.67 15.77 29.54
C TYR A 173 10.10 15.93 30.09
N GLU A 174 10.30 16.59 31.21
CA GLU A 174 11.63 16.77 31.78
C GLU A 174 12.26 15.44 32.24
N ASP A 175 11.44 14.56 32.86
CA ASP A 175 11.90 13.24 33.29
C ASP A 175 12.25 12.31 32.10
N ASN A 176 11.65 12.57 30.91
CA ASN A 176 11.82 11.77 29.68
C ASN A 176 12.45 12.57 28.52
N LYS A 177 13.18 13.62 28.79
CA LYS A 177 13.69 14.57 27.78
C LYS A 177 14.55 13.90 26.70
N SER A 178 15.21 12.79 27.01
CA SER A 178 16.00 12.01 26.06
C SER A 178 15.17 11.42 24.92
N ILE A 179 13.88 11.11 25.16
CA ILE A 179 12.98 10.58 24.13
C ILE A 179 12.71 11.64 23.05
N TYR A 180 12.63 12.92 23.48
CA TYR A 180 12.34 14.06 22.61
C TYR A 180 13.58 14.72 22.01
N ASN A 181 14.75 14.15 22.28
CA ASN A 181 16.01 14.56 21.66
C ASN A 181 16.52 13.45 20.74
N ILE A 182 15.95 13.38 19.55
CA ILE A 182 16.27 12.37 18.55
C ILE A 182 17.64 12.69 17.95
N PRO A 183 18.64 11.83 18.07
CA PRO A 183 19.95 12.05 17.46
C PRO A 183 19.87 11.87 15.95
N THR A 184 20.80 12.46 15.22
CA THR A 184 21.03 12.14 13.81
C THR A 184 21.27 10.64 13.68
N THR A 185 20.58 10.01 12.74
CA THR A 185 20.71 8.59 12.42
C THR A 185 21.17 8.39 10.99
N HIS A 186 21.93 7.32 10.77
CA HIS A 186 22.54 7.00 9.49
C HIS A 186 22.21 5.56 9.12
N ARG A 187 21.44 5.34 8.06
CA ARG A 187 21.30 3.99 7.53
C ARG A 187 22.58 3.55 6.90
N THR A 188 23.14 2.46 7.40
CA THR A 188 24.50 2.07 7.11
C THR A 188 24.55 0.65 6.60
N SER A 189 25.34 0.43 5.55
CA SER A 189 25.75 -0.90 5.12
C SER A 189 27.24 -1.10 5.47
N MET A 190 27.62 -2.34 5.81
CA MET A 190 28.95 -2.68 6.32
C MET A 190 29.51 -3.93 5.66
N ILE A 191 30.80 -3.91 5.37
CA ILE A 191 31.59 -5.08 4.99
C ILE A 191 32.69 -5.25 6.01
N ILE A 192 32.76 -6.41 6.66
CA ILE A 192 33.83 -6.75 7.60
C ILE A 192 34.73 -7.83 6.96
N VAL A 193 36.05 -7.65 7.05
CA VAL A 193 37.07 -8.60 6.56
C VAL A 193 38.18 -8.78 7.59
N ASN A 194 38.96 -9.86 7.46
CA ASN A 194 40.00 -10.21 8.45
C ASN A 194 41.25 -9.34 8.37
N SER A 195 41.66 -8.93 7.18
CA SER A 195 42.95 -8.32 6.97
C SER A 195 42.85 -6.97 6.27
N LYS A 196 43.91 -6.17 6.41
CA LYS A 196 44.03 -4.89 5.70
C LYS A 196 44.07 -5.10 4.19
N GLU A 197 44.77 -6.13 3.76
CA GLU A 197 44.93 -6.49 2.34
C GLU A 197 43.55 -6.85 1.70
N ASP A 198 42.71 -7.58 2.45
CA ASP A 198 41.35 -7.88 1.99
C ASP A 198 40.49 -6.61 1.91
N ALA A 199 40.59 -5.72 2.89
CA ALA A 199 39.87 -4.46 2.91
C ALA A 199 40.30 -3.52 1.75
N GLU A 200 41.59 -3.44 1.47
CA GLU A 200 42.13 -2.67 0.34
C GLU A 200 41.66 -3.26 -1.02
N ARG A 201 41.55 -4.58 -1.12
CA ARG A 201 40.96 -5.25 -2.30
C ARG A 201 39.49 -4.86 -2.50
N VAL A 202 38.69 -4.98 -1.46
CA VAL A 202 37.27 -4.57 -1.51
C VAL A 202 37.11 -3.07 -1.84
N GLU A 203 37.95 -2.20 -1.22
CA GLU A 203 37.94 -0.77 -1.53
C GLU A 203 38.27 -0.50 -3.01
N LYS A 204 39.19 -1.25 -3.58
CA LYS A 204 39.55 -1.14 -4.99
C LYS A 204 38.38 -1.57 -5.89
N GLU A 205 37.74 -2.69 -5.59
CA GLU A 205 36.60 -3.18 -6.35
C GLU A 205 35.42 -2.20 -6.30
N LEU A 206 35.18 -1.55 -5.15
CA LEU A 206 34.19 -0.47 -5.01
C LEU A 206 34.54 0.74 -5.88
N LYS A 207 35.81 1.14 -5.92
CA LYS A 207 36.29 2.24 -6.78
C LYS A 207 36.19 1.92 -8.26
N ASP A 208 36.35 0.63 -8.62
CA ASP A 208 36.19 0.13 -9.98
C ASP A 208 34.71 -0.02 -10.40
N GLY A 209 33.75 0.29 -9.50
CA GLY A 209 32.33 0.36 -9.78
C GLY A 209 31.52 -0.87 -9.37
N SER A 210 32.10 -1.80 -8.61
CA SER A 210 31.34 -2.93 -8.08
C SER A 210 30.29 -2.48 -7.07
N ASP A 211 29.15 -3.18 -7.06
CA ASP A 211 28.05 -2.88 -6.14
C ASP A 211 28.40 -3.29 -4.70
N PHE A 212 28.15 -2.39 -3.74
CA PHE A 212 28.45 -2.60 -2.33
C PHE A 212 27.76 -3.85 -1.77
N ALA A 213 26.46 -4.04 -2.12
CA ALA A 213 25.69 -5.15 -1.60
C ALA A 213 26.15 -6.50 -2.16
N VAL A 214 26.69 -6.52 -3.39
CA VAL A 214 27.30 -7.72 -3.97
C VAL A 214 28.58 -8.06 -3.20
N LEU A 215 29.47 -7.10 -3.01
CA LEU A 215 30.73 -7.33 -2.27
C LEU A 215 30.49 -7.70 -0.79
N ALA A 216 29.43 -7.14 -0.18
CA ALA A 216 29.05 -7.54 1.17
C ALA A 216 28.67 -9.02 1.25
N ARG A 217 27.89 -9.52 0.26
CA ARG A 217 27.51 -10.95 0.20
C ARG A 217 28.71 -11.87 -0.06
N GLU A 218 29.68 -11.40 -0.83
CA GLU A 218 30.83 -12.20 -1.26
C GLU A 218 31.95 -12.21 -0.23
N HIS A 219 32.19 -11.09 0.45
CA HIS A 219 33.39 -10.90 1.25
C HIS A 219 33.15 -10.63 2.74
N SER A 220 31.91 -10.20 3.14
CA SER A 220 31.70 -9.83 4.52
C SER A 220 31.68 -11.03 5.46
N LEU A 221 32.43 -10.90 6.55
CA LEU A 221 32.42 -11.85 7.67
C LEU A 221 31.22 -11.62 8.62
N ASP A 222 30.53 -10.51 8.51
CA ASP A 222 29.31 -10.29 9.24
C ASP A 222 28.15 -11.02 8.56
N THR A 223 27.95 -12.27 8.94
CA THR A 223 26.94 -13.15 8.35
C THR A 223 25.52 -12.67 8.58
N ALA A 224 25.29 -11.84 9.60
CA ALA A 224 23.98 -11.30 9.93
C ALA A 224 23.49 -10.30 8.85
N SER A 225 24.40 -9.41 8.41
CA SER A 225 24.06 -8.39 7.41
C SER A 225 24.46 -8.76 5.99
N ALA A 226 25.43 -9.66 5.80
CA ALA A 226 25.97 -10.01 4.49
C ALA A 226 24.88 -10.41 3.47
N SER A 227 23.92 -11.27 3.88
CA SER A 227 22.82 -11.72 3.04
C SER A 227 21.87 -10.57 2.64
N LEU A 228 21.80 -9.52 3.45
CA LEU A 228 21.05 -8.28 3.24
C LEU A 228 21.87 -7.21 2.49
N GLY A 229 23.00 -7.59 1.90
CA GLY A 229 23.88 -6.65 1.22
C GLY A 229 24.70 -5.76 2.16
N GLY A 230 24.92 -6.22 3.38
CA GLY A 230 25.64 -5.51 4.42
C GLY A 230 24.80 -4.52 5.23
N ASP A 231 23.48 -4.39 4.97
CA ASP A 231 22.60 -3.44 5.67
C ASP A 231 22.52 -3.80 7.17
N ILE A 232 23.01 -2.90 8.02
CA ILE A 232 22.96 -3.00 9.48
C ILE A 232 21.89 -2.07 10.08
N GLY A 233 21.04 -1.46 9.24
CA GLY A 233 19.97 -0.55 9.64
C GLY A 233 20.47 0.85 9.98
N PHE A 234 19.68 1.55 10.78
CA PHE A 234 20.00 2.90 11.25
C PHE A 234 20.90 2.83 12.49
N ILE A 235 21.97 3.60 12.50
CA ILE A 235 22.88 3.75 13.64
C ILE A 235 22.94 5.20 14.09
N SER A 236 23.10 5.40 15.40
CA SER A 236 23.18 6.71 16.04
C SER A 236 24.03 6.67 17.31
N SER A 237 24.25 7.81 17.90
CA SER A 237 24.96 7.94 19.17
C SER A 237 24.25 7.29 20.38
N SER A 238 22.97 7.00 20.26
CA SER A 238 22.19 6.33 21.32
C SER A 238 22.30 4.79 21.28
N GLN A 239 22.88 4.21 20.23
CA GLN A 239 22.97 2.76 20.05
C GLN A 239 24.32 2.20 20.47
N SER A 240 24.29 1.16 21.29
CA SER A 240 25.47 0.44 21.76
C SER A 240 25.70 -0.91 21.07
N ALA A 241 24.86 -1.30 20.13
CA ALA A 241 24.87 -2.62 19.49
C ALA A 241 25.95 -2.78 18.41
N VAL A 242 26.51 -1.69 17.91
CA VAL A 242 27.56 -1.70 16.89
C VAL A 242 28.91 -1.37 17.48
N ASP A 243 29.99 -1.82 16.81
CA ASP A 243 31.36 -1.51 17.24
C ASP A 243 31.57 0.00 17.33
N SER A 244 32.18 0.46 18.45
CA SER A 244 32.40 1.88 18.74
C SER A 244 33.25 2.63 17.71
N ALA A 245 34.00 1.93 16.87
CA ALA A 245 34.76 2.53 15.78
C ALA A 245 33.93 2.93 14.58
N ILE A 246 32.67 2.42 14.45
CA ILE A 246 31.84 2.62 13.28
C ILE A 246 31.24 4.02 13.27
N LEU A 247 30.58 4.44 14.36
CA LEU A 247 29.84 5.70 14.42
C LEU A 247 30.71 6.94 14.06
N PRO A 248 31.95 7.10 14.60
CA PRO A 248 32.79 8.25 14.25
C PRO A 248 33.21 8.31 12.77
N VAL A 249 33.15 7.18 12.06
CA VAL A 249 33.40 7.11 10.62
C VAL A 249 32.17 7.51 9.86
N VAL A 250 31.01 6.95 10.23
CA VAL A 250 29.72 7.20 9.58
C VAL A 250 29.29 8.65 9.68
N GLU A 251 29.48 9.31 10.83
CA GLU A 251 29.15 10.73 11.05
C GLU A 251 29.89 11.71 10.09
N LYS A 252 31.00 11.25 9.50
CA LYS A 252 31.78 12.05 8.54
C LYS A 252 31.38 11.84 7.10
N LEU A 253 30.53 10.84 6.83
CA LEU A 253 30.12 10.46 5.49
C LEU A 253 28.83 11.18 5.11
N LYS A 254 28.74 11.56 3.86
CA LYS A 254 27.51 12.02 3.22
C LYS A 254 26.65 10.82 2.78
N GLU A 255 25.41 11.09 2.51
CA GLU A 255 24.53 10.10 1.90
C GLU A 255 25.15 9.54 0.61
N LYS A 256 25.10 8.22 0.44
CA LYS A 256 25.69 7.42 -0.65
C LYS A 256 27.22 7.37 -0.66
N GLU A 257 27.89 7.94 0.33
CA GLU A 257 29.33 7.92 0.45
C GLU A 257 29.82 6.63 1.15
N THR A 258 30.97 6.13 0.72
CA THR A 258 31.62 4.94 1.25
C THR A 258 32.93 5.35 1.95
N SER A 259 33.19 4.78 3.13
CA SER A 259 34.41 5.02 3.88
C SER A 259 35.64 4.39 3.22
N LYS A 260 36.82 4.84 3.64
CA LYS A 260 38.01 4.03 3.51
C LYS A 260 37.98 2.88 4.52
N PRO A 261 38.76 1.82 4.31
CA PRO A 261 38.97 0.77 5.32
C PRO A 261 39.44 1.35 6.65
N PHE A 262 38.84 0.87 7.77
CA PHE A 262 39.24 1.23 9.13
C PHE A 262 39.20 0.01 10.04
N VAL A 263 39.87 0.08 11.19
CA VAL A 263 40.03 -1.02 12.12
C VAL A 263 38.88 -1.01 13.15
N LEU A 264 38.28 -2.17 13.39
CA LEU A 264 37.31 -2.42 14.46
C LEU A 264 37.99 -2.70 15.79
N SER A 265 37.24 -2.65 16.87
CA SER A 265 37.78 -2.91 18.24
C SER A 265 38.40 -4.30 18.43
N ASP A 266 37.97 -5.26 17.63
CA ASP A 266 38.47 -6.65 17.64
C ASP A 266 39.68 -6.90 16.69
N GLY A 267 40.14 -5.84 16.01
CA GLY A 267 41.27 -5.88 15.09
C GLY A 267 40.94 -6.24 13.64
N ARG A 268 39.68 -6.57 13.35
CA ARG A 268 39.20 -6.75 11.97
C ARG A 268 39.07 -5.41 11.26
N TYR A 269 38.88 -5.44 9.96
CA TYR A 269 38.70 -4.26 9.14
C TYR A 269 37.27 -4.13 8.65
N ALA A 270 36.75 -2.90 8.64
CA ALA A 270 35.45 -2.58 8.10
C ALA A 270 35.51 -1.52 7.02
N ILE A 271 34.58 -1.60 6.10
CA ILE A 271 34.18 -0.54 5.15
C ILE A 271 32.70 -0.31 5.35
N VAL A 272 32.30 0.95 5.51
CA VAL A 272 30.88 1.31 5.66
C VAL A 272 30.43 2.23 4.54
N LYS A 273 29.16 2.14 4.20
CA LYS A 273 28.49 3.03 3.26
C LYS A 273 27.23 3.57 3.92
N VAL A 274 27.09 4.89 3.94
CA VAL A 274 25.84 5.56 4.35
C VAL A 274 24.88 5.54 3.18
N THR A 275 23.71 4.97 3.35
CA THR A 275 22.68 4.91 2.30
C THR A 275 21.61 5.99 2.46
N GLU A 276 21.36 6.42 3.71
CA GLU A 276 20.37 7.44 4.05
C GLU A 276 20.82 8.18 5.32
N ASN A 277 20.63 9.47 5.35
CA ASN A 277 20.83 10.30 6.55
C ASN A 277 19.48 10.85 7.00
N MET A 278 19.20 10.70 8.30
CA MET A 278 18.06 11.34 8.95
C MET A 278 18.61 12.32 9.97
N GLU A 279 18.35 13.60 9.74
CA GLU A 279 18.80 14.66 10.66
C GLU A 279 18.13 14.47 12.02
N GLY A 280 18.92 14.70 13.07
CA GLY A 280 18.43 14.69 14.44
C GLY A 280 17.48 15.85 14.67
N GLN A 281 16.53 15.63 15.56
CA GLN A 281 15.53 16.63 15.93
C GLN A 281 15.33 16.67 17.41
N SER A 282 15.38 17.88 18.00
CA SER A 282 15.04 18.11 19.39
C SER A 282 13.71 18.84 19.46
N PHE A 283 12.78 18.27 20.18
CA PHE A 283 11.45 18.85 20.38
C PHE A 283 11.37 19.55 21.74
N SER A 284 10.93 20.79 21.75
CA SER A 284 10.57 21.52 22.96
C SER A 284 9.28 20.98 23.59
N PHE A 285 9.02 21.32 24.86
CA PHE A 285 7.77 20.95 25.52
C PHE A 285 6.55 21.43 24.73
N ASP A 286 6.55 22.67 24.24
CA ASP A 286 5.42 23.27 23.53
C ASP A 286 5.10 22.47 22.22
N GLU A 287 6.10 21.91 21.56
CA GLU A 287 5.91 21.11 20.34
C GLU A 287 5.35 19.71 20.63
N VAL A 288 5.62 19.17 21.83
CA VAL A 288 5.19 17.80 22.20
C VAL A 288 4.12 17.78 23.28
N GLU A 289 3.64 18.90 23.77
CA GLU A 289 2.65 18.98 24.85
C GLU A 289 1.43 18.10 24.58
N GLY A 290 0.87 18.18 23.37
CA GLY A 290 -0.28 17.37 22.97
C GLY A 290 0.02 15.88 22.95
N HIS A 291 1.23 15.48 22.52
CA HIS A 291 1.71 14.09 22.58
C HIS A 291 1.85 13.63 24.03
N VAL A 292 2.53 14.42 24.88
CA VAL A 292 2.76 14.06 26.29
C VAL A 292 1.45 13.91 27.04
N LYS A 293 0.52 14.88 26.91
CA LYS A 293 -0.80 14.80 27.54
C LYS A 293 -1.58 13.56 27.08
N ARG A 294 -1.54 13.24 25.77
CA ARG A 294 -2.19 12.04 25.23
C ARG A 294 -1.55 10.77 25.79
N GLN A 295 -0.22 10.70 25.88
CA GLN A 295 0.49 9.56 26.44
C GLN A 295 0.09 9.33 27.90
N LEU A 296 0.12 10.35 28.75
CA LEU A 296 -0.30 10.27 30.14
C LEU A 296 -1.78 9.92 30.32
N ALA A 297 -2.64 10.39 29.42
CA ALA A 297 -4.05 10.01 29.41
C ALA A 297 -4.25 8.54 29.03
N LEU A 298 -3.51 8.03 28.04
CA LEU A 298 -3.55 6.61 27.65
C LEU A 298 -3.08 5.69 28.77
N GLU A 299 -2.10 6.09 29.58
CA GLU A 299 -1.61 5.31 30.73
C GLU A 299 -2.70 5.10 31.81
N GLN A 300 -3.73 5.96 31.84
CA GLN A 300 -4.87 5.83 32.76
C GLN A 300 -5.92 4.84 32.26
N LEU A 301 -5.81 4.36 31.02
CA LEU A 301 -6.77 3.47 30.39
C LEU A 301 -6.30 2.00 30.46
N PRO A 302 -7.24 1.02 30.42
CA PRO A 302 -6.85 -0.37 30.27
C PRO A 302 -6.06 -0.58 28.97
N PRO A 303 -4.94 -1.30 29.00
CA PRO A 303 -4.20 -1.63 27.79
C PRO A 303 -5.04 -2.55 26.92
N SER A 304 -5.39 -2.17 25.71
CA SER A 304 -6.02 -3.06 24.67
C SER A 304 -7.34 -2.61 24.07
N ILE A 305 -7.63 -1.33 24.02
CA ILE A 305 -8.73 -0.88 23.16
C ILE A 305 -8.16 -0.68 21.76
N THR A 306 -8.72 -1.42 20.79
CA THR A 306 -8.29 -1.37 19.39
C THR A 306 -9.39 -0.74 18.52
N PRO A 307 -9.10 -0.32 17.27
CA PRO A 307 -10.11 0.23 16.36
C PRO A 307 -11.32 -0.69 16.16
N GLU A 308 -11.16 -2.00 16.31
CA GLU A 308 -12.23 -2.99 16.18
C GLU A 308 -13.34 -2.79 17.21
N ALA A 309 -13.05 -2.22 18.38
CA ALA A 309 -14.05 -1.90 19.39
C ALA A 309 -15.10 -0.90 18.89
N PHE A 310 -14.75 -0.11 17.87
CA PHE A 310 -15.63 0.89 17.27
C PHE A 310 -16.40 0.37 16.04
N TRP A 311 -16.16 -0.86 15.57
CA TRP A 311 -16.81 -1.38 14.37
C TRP A 311 -18.33 -1.39 14.47
N ALA A 312 -18.87 -1.82 15.62
CA ALA A 312 -20.31 -1.83 15.85
C ALA A 312 -20.92 -0.41 15.84
N GLU A 313 -20.21 0.59 16.32
CA GLU A 313 -20.67 1.98 16.35
C GLU A 313 -20.80 2.58 14.94
N PHE A 314 -19.99 2.10 13.99
CA PHE A 314 -19.93 2.59 12.62
C PHE A 314 -20.49 1.59 11.60
N ASP A 315 -21.25 0.57 12.05
CA ASP A 315 -21.82 -0.48 11.19
C ASP A 315 -20.79 -1.13 10.25
N ALA A 316 -19.56 -1.32 10.73
CA ALA A 316 -18.50 -1.92 9.93
C ALA A 316 -18.75 -3.42 9.73
N THR A 317 -18.69 -3.86 8.48
CA THR A 317 -18.87 -5.25 8.09
C THR A 317 -17.72 -5.70 7.18
N TRP A 318 -17.38 -6.98 7.22
CA TRP A 318 -16.37 -7.57 6.37
C TRP A 318 -16.63 -9.04 6.05
N VAL A 319 -15.94 -9.59 5.04
CA VAL A 319 -16.19 -10.96 4.54
C VAL A 319 -15.72 -12.08 5.46
N TYR A 320 -14.84 -11.78 6.42
CA TYR A 320 -14.26 -12.80 7.34
C TYR A 320 -15.06 -13.02 8.63
N GLY A 321 -16.27 -12.50 8.72
CA GLY A 321 -17.21 -12.72 9.82
C GLY A 321 -17.74 -11.43 10.45
N GLU A 322 -18.69 -11.58 11.38
CA GLU A 322 -19.18 -10.47 12.20
C GLU A 322 -18.13 -10.13 13.27
N SER A 323 -17.90 -8.83 13.53
CA SER A 323 -17.17 -8.41 14.71
C SER A 323 -18.01 -8.83 15.93
N LYS A 324 -17.66 -9.94 16.56
CA LYS A 324 -18.29 -10.33 17.84
C LYS A 324 -17.76 -9.38 18.89
N ASN A 325 -18.68 -8.56 19.42
CA ASN A 325 -18.48 -7.80 20.66
C ASN A 325 -18.15 -8.72 21.83
#